data_753523331c0a796d84d2f60057f352b5
#
_entry.id   753523331c0a796d84d2f60057f352b5
#
_cell.length_a   1.000
_cell.length_b   1.000
_cell.length_c   1.000
_cell.angle_alpha   90.00
_cell.angle_beta   90.00
_cell.angle_gamma   90.00
#
_symmetry.space_group_name_H-M   'P 1'
#
loop_
_entity.id
_entity.type
_entity.pdbx_description
1 polymer ?
#
loop_
_entity_poly.entity_id
_entity_poly.type
_entity_poly.pdbx_seq_one_letter_code
_entity_poly.pdbx_strand_id
1 'polypeptide(L)'
;MIETDRCILRCFKEKDLELFMTYRNDEEWMKYQGFKNLTKEEYRKVLLAPLNIENGVQLAIADKILDNLLGDIYLSKKEKTITIGYTINPIYSRKGYISEVLKALLPKLKGCFSDCDIIAMTEKDNIPSKNLLIKLGFIYNGWVDKLQSEVYIYPN
;
A
#
# COMPACT_ATOMS: atom_id res chain seq x y z
N MET A 1 12.21 7.78 -3.68
CA MET A 1 11.64 8.40 -2.47
C MET A 1 10.68 9.51 -2.85
N ILE A 2 9.54 9.59 -2.17
CA ILE A 2 8.52 10.63 -2.43
C ILE A 2 8.27 11.38 -1.13
N GLU A 3 8.25 12.71 -1.21
CA GLU A 3 7.88 13.56 -0.09
C GLU A 3 6.55 14.24 -0.37
N THR A 4 5.73 14.35 0.66
CA THR A 4 4.48 15.12 0.65
C THR A 4 4.52 16.16 1.75
N ASP A 5 3.42 16.84 2.02
CA ASP A 5 3.39 17.86 3.10
C ASP A 5 3.70 17.24 4.47
N ARG A 6 3.20 16.04 4.74
CA ARG A 6 3.31 15.40 6.06
C ARG A 6 4.09 14.08 6.05
N CYS A 7 4.36 13.50 4.88
CA CYS A 7 4.86 12.14 4.78
C CYS A 7 6.10 12.03 3.90
N ILE A 8 6.85 10.96 4.15
CA ILE A 8 7.90 10.46 3.26
C ILE A 8 7.56 9.02 2.93
N LEU A 9 7.56 8.66 1.65
CA LEU A 9 7.47 7.28 1.20
C LEU A 9 8.90 6.79 0.96
N ARG A 10 9.35 5.82 1.74
CA ARG A 10 10.74 5.36 1.75
C ARG A 10 10.84 3.84 1.95
N CYS A 11 12.06 3.31 1.84
CA CYS A 11 12.34 1.94 2.23
C CYS A 11 12.13 1.75 3.75
N PHE A 12 11.79 0.53 4.14
CA PHE A 12 11.72 0.17 5.56
C PHE A 12 13.11 0.18 6.20
N LYS A 13 13.14 0.51 7.48
CA LYS A 13 14.33 0.51 8.34
C LYS A 13 14.11 -0.46 9.51
N GLU A 14 15.20 -0.91 10.13
CA GLU A 14 15.13 -1.80 11.29
C GLU A 14 14.19 -1.26 12.38
N LYS A 15 14.22 0.04 12.62
CA LYS A 15 13.39 0.68 13.66
C LYS A 15 11.89 0.59 13.40
N ASP A 16 11.48 0.32 12.16
CA ASP A 16 10.06 0.26 11.77
C ASP A 16 9.42 -1.09 12.12
N LEU A 17 10.21 -2.14 12.33
CA LEU A 17 9.72 -3.52 12.41
C LEU A 17 8.75 -3.76 13.56
N GLU A 18 9.04 -3.23 14.75
CA GLU A 18 8.16 -3.40 15.91
C GLU A 18 6.76 -2.84 15.64
N LEU A 19 6.71 -1.62 15.16
CA LEU A 19 5.45 -0.93 14.90
C LEU A 19 4.68 -1.58 13.75
N PHE A 20 5.39 -1.97 12.69
CA PHE A 20 4.80 -2.71 11.57
C PHE A 20 4.15 -4.00 12.04
N MET A 21 4.90 -4.80 12.83
CA MET A 21 4.39 -6.06 13.36
C MET A 21 3.15 -5.84 14.25
N THR A 22 3.14 -4.78 15.05
CA THR A 22 2.02 -4.48 15.94
C THR A 22 0.71 -4.32 15.17
N TYR A 23 0.68 -3.51 14.11
CA TYR A 23 -0.57 -3.34 13.38
C TYR A 23 -0.84 -4.45 12.36
N ARG A 24 0.21 -5.07 11.79
CA ARG A 24 0.04 -6.19 10.85
C ARG A 24 -0.48 -7.45 11.53
N ASN A 25 -0.18 -7.66 12.79
CA ASN A 25 -0.64 -8.81 13.54
C ASN A 25 -1.93 -8.54 14.33
N ASP A 26 -2.55 -7.38 14.16
CA ASP A 26 -3.88 -7.08 14.68
C ASP A 26 -4.94 -7.70 13.75
N GLU A 27 -5.49 -8.83 14.14
CA GLU A 27 -6.40 -9.63 13.29
C GLU A 27 -7.64 -8.86 12.88
N GLU A 28 -8.24 -8.10 13.78
CA GLU A 28 -9.44 -7.34 13.47
C GLU A 28 -9.13 -6.22 12.45
N TRP A 29 -8.03 -5.50 12.66
CA TRP A 29 -7.62 -4.43 11.74
C TRP A 29 -7.23 -4.98 10.37
N MET A 30 -6.57 -6.15 10.34
CA MET A 30 -6.02 -6.75 9.13
C MET A 30 -6.93 -7.80 8.49
N LYS A 31 -8.21 -7.83 8.82
CA LYS A 31 -9.12 -8.88 8.34
C LYS A 31 -9.22 -8.98 6.80
N TYR A 32 -8.97 -7.90 6.08
CA TYR A 32 -9.00 -7.89 4.61
C TYR A 32 -7.60 -7.98 3.97
N GLN A 33 -6.55 -8.13 4.75
CA GLN A 33 -5.17 -8.14 4.26
C GLN A 33 -4.52 -9.50 4.43
N GLY A 34 -3.60 -9.84 3.54
CA GLY A 34 -2.95 -11.15 3.54
C GLY A 34 -1.57 -11.22 4.17
N PHE A 35 -0.82 -10.13 4.16
CA PHE A 35 0.54 -10.10 4.70
C PHE A 35 0.49 -9.77 6.19
N LYS A 36 0.31 -10.80 7.02
CA LYS A 36 0.09 -10.64 8.46
C LYS A 36 0.45 -11.93 9.22
N ASN A 37 0.39 -11.87 10.55
CA ASN A 37 0.61 -13.00 11.47
C ASN A 37 1.98 -13.65 11.33
N LEU A 38 2.98 -12.82 11.02
CA LEU A 38 4.37 -13.27 10.91
C LEU A 38 5.18 -12.83 12.14
N THR A 39 6.33 -13.46 12.31
CA THR A 39 7.29 -13.06 13.34
C THR A 39 8.07 -11.83 12.89
N LYS A 40 8.71 -11.15 13.83
CA LYS A 40 9.58 -10.01 13.54
C LYS A 40 10.69 -10.38 12.55
N GLU A 41 11.29 -11.56 12.71
CA GLU A 41 12.35 -12.03 11.82
C GLU A 41 11.84 -12.29 10.41
N GLU A 42 10.65 -12.86 10.27
CA GLU A 42 10.03 -13.07 8.97
C GLU A 42 9.74 -11.73 8.27
N TYR A 43 9.22 -10.74 8.99
CA TYR A 43 9.03 -9.39 8.45
C TYR A 43 10.36 -8.75 8.05
N ARG A 44 11.40 -8.90 8.90
CA ARG A 44 12.72 -8.35 8.59
C ARG A 44 13.24 -8.84 7.26
N LYS A 45 13.15 -10.14 7.00
CA LYS A 45 13.62 -10.74 5.74
C LYS A 45 12.93 -10.16 4.52
N VAL A 46 11.63 -9.88 4.61
CA VAL A 46 10.87 -9.32 3.50
C VAL A 46 11.11 -7.81 3.37
N LEU A 47 10.99 -7.07 4.46
CA LEU A 47 10.96 -5.60 4.44
C LEU A 47 12.35 -4.98 4.20
N LEU A 48 13.41 -5.63 4.66
CA LEU A 48 14.78 -5.13 4.50
C LEU A 48 15.53 -5.76 3.32
N ALA A 49 14.85 -6.60 2.53
CA ALA A 49 15.43 -7.16 1.30
C ALA A 49 15.62 -6.09 0.23
N PRO A 50 16.53 -6.31 -0.72
CA PRO A 50 16.67 -5.42 -1.88
C PRO A 50 15.35 -5.27 -2.62
N LEU A 51 15.02 -4.06 -3.07
CA LEU A 51 13.76 -3.77 -3.75
C LEU A 51 13.77 -4.34 -5.17
N ASN A 52 12.69 -5.06 -5.50
CA ASN A 52 12.44 -5.55 -6.85
C ASN A 52 10.94 -5.57 -7.09
N ILE A 53 10.44 -4.66 -7.89
CA ILE A 53 9.01 -4.49 -8.13
C ILE A 53 8.36 -5.72 -8.78
N GLU A 54 9.12 -6.52 -9.54
CA GLU A 54 8.62 -7.76 -10.15
C GLU A 54 8.31 -8.83 -9.09
N ASN A 55 9.00 -8.77 -7.96
CA ASN A 55 8.77 -9.68 -6.83
C ASN A 55 7.84 -9.07 -5.76
N GLY A 56 7.43 -7.83 -5.96
CA GLY A 56 6.68 -7.08 -4.98
C GLY A 56 7.58 -6.31 -4.02
N VAL A 57 7.24 -5.06 -3.76
CA VAL A 57 7.96 -4.21 -2.82
C VAL A 57 7.00 -3.65 -1.78
N GLN A 58 7.48 -3.56 -0.55
CA GLN A 58 6.77 -2.92 0.55
C GLN A 58 7.53 -1.64 0.90
N LEU A 59 6.85 -0.51 0.87
CA LEU A 59 7.43 0.79 1.18
C LEU A 59 6.80 1.37 2.43
N ALA A 60 7.61 2.02 3.25
CA ALA A 60 7.14 2.65 4.48
C ALA A 60 6.59 4.05 4.19
N ILE A 61 5.42 4.35 4.77
CA ILE A 61 4.93 5.71 4.88
C ILE A 61 5.37 6.21 6.26
N ALA A 62 6.22 7.22 6.29
CA ALA A 62 6.74 7.76 7.55
C ALA A 62 6.36 9.22 7.72
N ASP A 63 6.25 9.65 8.98
CA ASP A 63 6.10 11.05 9.32
C ASP A 63 7.31 11.83 8.83
N LYS A 64 7.08 12.96 8.15
CA LYS A 64 8.14 13.74 7.53
C LYS A 64 9.10 14.36 8.55
N ILE A 65 8.62 14.68 9.72
CA ILE A 65 9.41 15.37 10.76
C ILE A 65 10.08 14.37 11.70
N LEU A 66 9.29 13.42 12.23
CA LEU A 66 9.76 12.47 13.25
C LEU A 66 10.27 11.15 12.67
N ASP A 67 10.01 10.90 11.39
CA ASP A 67 10.37 9.66 10.68
C ASP A 67 9.76 8.40 11.33
N ASN A 68 8.62 8.54 12.00
CA ASN A 68 7.89 7.41 12.57
C ASN A 68 7.02 6.75 11.52
N LEU A 69 6.95 5.42 11.57
CA LEU A 69 6.12 4.65 10.65
C LEU A 69 4.63 4.95 10.88
N LEU A 70 3.93 5.34 9.82
CA LEU A 70 2.50 5.61 9.82
C LEU A 70 1.70 4.49 9.15
N GLY A 71 2.29 3.85 8.14
CA GLY A 71 1.65 2.83 7.35
C GLY A 71 2.57 2.34 6.24
N ASP A 72 2.00 1.69 5.24
CA ASP A 72 2.81 1.14 4.16
C ASP A 72 2.06 1.07 2.84
N ILE A 73 2.83 1.00 1.76
CA ILE A 73 2.36 0.82 0.39
C ILE A 73 3.00 -0.45 -0.17
N TYR A 74 2.21 -1.27 -0.82
CA TYR A 74 2.69 -2.44 -1.57
C TYR A 74 2.56 -2.17 -3.06
N LEU A 75 3.58 -2.53 -3.82
CA LEU A 75 3.60 -2.44 -5.28
C LEU A 75 4.14 -3.74 -5.86
N SER A 76 3.47 -4.28 -6.86
CA SER A 76 4.03 -5.38 -7.63
C SER A 76 3.74 -5.17 -9.11
N LYS A 77 4.73 -5.47 -9.96
CA LYS A 77 4.57 -5.36 -11.40
C LYS A 77 4.61 -6.75 -12.01
N LYS A 78 3.57 -7.11 -12.74
CA LYS A 78 3.50 -8.33 -13.53
C LYS A 78 3.15 -7.93 -14.96
N GLU A 79 4.07 -8.21 -15.89
CA GLU A 79 3.91 -7.81 -17.29
C GLU A 79 3.59 -6.31 -17.40
N LYS A 80 2.42 -5.95 -17.88
CA LYS A 80 1.98 -4.56 -18.06
C LYS A 80 0.95 -4.13 -17.00
N THR A 81 0.99 -4.76 -15.83
CA THR A 81 0.07 -4.42 -14.74
C THR A 81 0.85 -4.15 -13.46
N ILE A 82 0.59 -3.01 -12.84
CA ILE A 82 1.09 -2.68 -11.50
C ILE A 82 -0.09 -2.81 -10.54
N THR A 83 0.06 -3.68 -9.54
CA THR A 83 -0.93 -3.81 -8.47
C THR A 83 -0.46 -3.01 -7.28
N ILE A 84 -1.36 -2.19 -6.72
CA ILE A 84 -1.08 -1.37 -5.56
C ILE A 84 -1.92 -1.81 -4.37
N GLY A 85 -1.29 -1.90 -3.20
CA GLY A 85 -1.95 -2.13 -1.92
C GLY A 85 -1.51 -1.09 -0.92
N TYR A 86 -2.26 -0.94 0.16
CA TYR A 86 -1.94 0.05 1.19
C TYR A 86 -2.53 -0.34 2.53
N THR A 87 -1.85 0.03 3.60
CA THR A 87 -2.32 -0.17 4.96
C THR A 87 -1.86 1.00 5.82
N ILE A 88 -2.73 1.49 6.67
CA ILE A 88 -2.41 2.51 7.66
C ILE A 88 -2.41 1.87 9.06
N ASN A 89 -1.51 2.29 9.94
CA ASN A 89 -1.61 1.95 11.35
C ASN A 89 -2.92 2.53 11.90
N PRO A 90 -3.74 1.74 12.62
CA PRO A 90 -5.06 2.20 13.08
C PRO A 90 -5.05 3.49 13.88
N ILE A 91 -3.99 3.76 14.64
CA ILE A 91 -3.90 5.01 15.42
C ILE A 91 -3.78 6.26 14.54
N TYR A 92 -3.41 6.09 13.27
CA TYR A 92 -3.29 7.17 12.29
C TYR A 92 -4.38 7.14 11.23
N SER A 93 -5.38 6.27 11.39
CA SER A 93 -6.46 6.15 10.41
C SER A 93 -7.34 7.40 10.37
N ARG A 94 -8.01 7.60 9.23
CA ARG A 94 -8.95 8.71 8.99
C ARG A 94 -8.31 10.10 9.08
N LYS A 95 -7.01 10.20 8.85
CA LYS A 95 -6.29 11.48 8.84
C LYS A 95 -5.79 11.88 7.46
N GLY A 96 -6.14 11.08 6.43
CA GLY A 96 -5.83 11.38 5.04
C GLY A 96 -4.40 11.06 4.60
N TYR A 97 -3.62 10.34 5.39
CA TYR A 97 -2.23 10.01 5.04
C TYR A 97 -2.12 9.16 3.78
N ILE A 98 -2.91 8.09 3.66
CA ILE A 98 -2.88 7.21 2.48
C ILE A 98 -3.26 8.01 1.23
N SER A 99 -4.33 8.79 1.29
CA SER A 99 -4.77 9.63 0.18
C SER A 99 -3.68 10.60 -0.26
N GLU A 100 -3.03 11.25 0.70
CA GLU A 100 -1.94 12.20 0.43
C GLU A 100 -0.78 11.53 -0.31
N VAL A 101 -0.34 10.37 0.17
CA VAL A 101 0.78 9.63 -0.43
C VAL A 101 0.41 9.09 -1.81
N LEU A 102 -0.79 8.53 -1.97
CA LEU A 102 -1.22 7.99 -3.25
C LEU A 102 -1.40 9.08 -4.32
N LYS A 103 -1.87 10.26 -3.93
CA LYS A 103 -1.96 11.40 -4.87
C LYS A 103 -0.59 11.80 -5.42
N ALA A 104 0.46 11.64 -4.63
CA ALA A 104 1.83 11.92 -5.08
C ALA A 104 2.44 10.76 -5.85
N LEU A 105 2.14 9.52 -5.45
CA LEU A 105 2.72 8.31 -6.04
C LEU A 105 2.15 7.97 -7.41
N LEU A 106 0.82 8.03 -7.57
CA LEU A 106 0.16 7.56 -8.78
C LEU A 106 0.64 8.26 -10.06
N PRO A 107 0.77 9.59 -10.11
CA PRO A 107 1.32 10.24 -11.31
C PRO A 107 2.76 9.83 -11.61
N LYS A 108 3.56 9.59 -10.58
CA LYS A 108 4.96 9.14 -10.76
C LYS A 108 5.01 7.72 -11.32
N LEU A 109 4.14 6.83 -10.86
CA LEU A 109 4.04 5.48 -11.43
C LEU A 109 3.62 5.53 -12.91
N LYS A 110 2.67 6.37 -13.25
CA LYS A 110 2.26 6.56 -14.66
C LYS A 110 3.40 7.11 -15.51
N GLY A 111 4.19 8.02 -14.96
CA GLY A 111 5.36 8.57 -15.67
C GLY A 111 6.46 7.54 -15.89
N CYS A 112 6.74 6.71 -14.89
CA CYS A 112 7.79 5.69 -14.97
C CYS A 112 7.37 4.44 -15.76
N PHE A 113 6.08 4.09 -15.73
CA PHE A 113 5.53 2.89 -16.35
C PHE A 113 4.32 3.24 -17.22
N SER A 114 4.56 4.09 -18.23
CA SER A 114 3.49 4.66 -19.06
C SER A 114 2.69 3.63 -19.86
N ASP A 115 3.28 2.45 -20.11
CA ASP A 115 2.62 1.36 -20.81
C ASP A 115 1.91 0.36 -19.88
N CYS A 116 1.93 0.62 -18.57
CA CYS A 116 1.30 -0.25 -17.59
C CYS A 116 -0.04 0.28 -17.10
N ASP A 117 -0.96 -0.65 -16.85
CA ASP A 117 -2.16 -0.36 -16.08
C ASP A 117 -1.82 -0.37 -14.58
N ILE A 118 -2.42 0.54 -13.83
CA ILE A 118 -2.32 0.55 -12.38
C ILE A 118 -3.66 0.10 -11.83
N ILE A 119 -3.66 -0.99 -11.06
CA ILE A 119 -4.87 -1.54 -10.47
C ILE A 119 -4.75 -1.66 -8.96
N ALA A 120 -5.89 -1.63 -8.30
CA ALA A 120 -6.02 -1.96 -6.89
C ALA A 120 -7.17 -2.96 -6.74
N MET A 121 -7.00 -3.93 -5.85
CA MET A 121 -8.03 -4.90 -5.55
C MET A 121 -8.49 -4.72 -4.11
N THR A 122 -9.78 -4.86 -3.88
CA THR A 122 -10.34 -4.76 -2.54
C THR A 122 -11.51 -5.72 -2.39
N GLU A 123 -11.71 -6.25 -1.19
CA GLU A 123 -12.87 -7.07 -0.91
C GLU A 123 -14.13 -6.22 -0.97
N LYS A 124 -15.22 -6.86 -1.41
CA LYS A 124 -16.51 -6.21 -1.61
C LYS A 124 -17.02 -5.47 -0.36
N ASP A 125 -16.74 -5.99 0.82
CA ASP A 125 -17.21 -5.43 2.09
C ASP A 125 -16.25 -4.41 2.71
N ASN A 126 -15.09 -4.19 2.07
CA ASN A 126 -14.11 -3.19 2.53
C ASN A 126 -14.50 -1.80 2.04
N ILE A 127 -15.52 -1.23 2.64
CA ILE A 127 -16.10 0.05 2.23
C ILE A 127 -15.10 1.21 2.33
N PRO A 128 -14.31 1.36 3.40
CA PRO A 128 -13.32 2.45 3.46
C PRO A 128 -12.32 2.41 2.29
N SER A 129 -11.84 1.23 1.91
CA SER A 129 -10.92 1.06 0.79
C SER A 129 -11.58 1.45 -0.54
N LYS A 130 -12.81 1.00 -0.77
CA LYS A 130 -13.57 1.35 -1.99
C LYS A 130 -13.78 2.85 -2.10
N ASN A 131 -14.18 3.49 -1.01
CA ASN A 131 -14.40 4.94 -0.99
C ASN A 131 -13.11 5.71 -1.29
N LEU A 132 -11.99 5.26 -0.75
CA LEU A 132 -10.68 5.86 -1.01
C LEU A 132 -10.30 5.75 -2.49
N LEU A 133 -10.45 4.57 -3.08
CA LEU A 133 -10.13 4.34 -4.49
C LEU A 133 -10.97 5.24 -5.40
N ILE A 134 -12.27 5.32 -5.17
CA ILE A 134 -13.16 6.19 -5.95
C ILE A 134 -12.74 7.65 -5.80
N LYS A 135 -12.43 8.09 -4.58
CA LYS A 135 -11.99 9.46 -4.31
C LYS A 135 -10.69 9.80 -5.04
N LEU A 136 -9.79 8.82 -5.21
CA LEU A 136 -8.54 9.00 -5.93
C LEU A 136 -8.70 8.94 -7.45
N GLY A 137 -9.90 8.68 -7.93
CA GLY A 137 -10.20 8.63 -9.36
C GLY A 137 -10.12 7.24 -9.99
N PHE A 138 -9.93 6.19 -9.20
CA PHE A 138 -10.01 4.81 -9.69
C PHE A 138 -11.43 4.51 -10.17
N ILE A 139 -11.52 3.66 -11.18
CA ILE A 139 -12.78 3.24 -11.80
C ILE A 139 -12.94 1.74 -11.58
N TYR A 140 -14.14 1.32 -11.19
CA TYR A 140 -14.47 -0.09 -11.05
C TYR A 140 -14.28 -0.81 -12.39
N ASN A 141 -13.54 -1.91 -12.38
CA ASN A 141 -13.15 -2.65 -13.59
C ASN A 141 -13.48 -4.14 -13.50
N GLY A 142 -14.34 -4.56 -12.62
CA GLY A 142 -14.82 -5.93 -12.58
C GLY A 142 -14.52 -6.69 -11.29
N TRP A 143 -14.85 -7.96 -11.32
CA TRP A 143 -14.74 -8.88 -10.19
C TRP A 143 -13.82 -10.03 -10.54
N VAL A 144 -12.94 -10.42 -9.62
CA VAL A 144 -12.08 -11.60 -9.74
C VAL A 144 -12.55 -12.66 -8.75
N ASP A 145 -13.28 -13.65 -9.23
CA ASP A 145 -13.90 -14.68 -8.39
C ASP A 145 -12.88 -15.48 -7.58
N LYS A 146 -11.78 -15.87 -8.22
CA LYS A 146 -10.70 -16.62 -7.57
C LYS A 146 -10.13 -15.90 -6.34
N LEU A 147 -10.10 -14.56 -6.36
CA LEU A 147 -9.57 -13.75 -5.27
C LEU A 147 -10.68 -13.12 -4.40
N GLN A 148 -11.95 -13.34 -4.75
CA GLN A 148 -13.11 -12.74 -4.06
C GLN A 148 -12.93 -11.23 -3.91
N SER A 149 -12.46 -10.57 -4.98
CA SER A 149 -12.10 -9.16 -4.95
C SER A 149 -12.67 -8.38 -6.11
N GLU A 150 -13.02 -7.12 -5.85
CA GLU A 150 -13.31 -6.12 -6.87
C GLU A 150 -12.01 -5.52 -7.37
N VAL A 151 -11.92 -5.25 -8.65
CA VAL A 151 -10.76 -4.63 -9.30
C VAL A 151 -11.11 -3.20 -9.68
N TYR A 152 -10.21 -2.28 -9.36
CA TYR A 152 -10.30 -0.87 -9.72
C TYR A 152 -9.07 -0.50 -10.53
N ILE A 153 -9.24 0.32 -11.56
CA ILE A 153 -8.17 0.77 -12.44
C ILE A 153 -8.00 2.27 -12.33
N TYR A 154 -6.75 2.72 -12.26
CA TYR A 154 -6.43 4.14 -12.28
C TYR A 154 -6.38 4.60 -13.74
N PRO A 155 -7.19 5.58 -14.16
CA PRO A 155 -7.28 6.00 -15.57
C PRO A 155 -5.99 6.67 -16.04
N ASN A 156 -5.75 6.57 -17.33
CA ASN A 156 -4.61 7.22 -18.00
C ASN A 156 -4.77 8.74 -18.07
#